data_1c3ea80270b3eba2b365b3ada852dd12
#
_entry.id   1c3ea80270b3eba2b365b3ada852dd12
#
_cell.length_a   1.000
_cell.length_b   1.000
_cell.length_c   1.000
_cell.angle_alpha   90.00
_cell.angle_beta   90.00
_cell.angle_gamma   90.00
#
_symmetry.space_group_name_H-M   'P 1'
#
loop_
_entity.id
_entity.type
_entity.pdbx_description
1 polymer ?
#
loop_
_entity_poly.entity_id
_entity_poly.type
_entity_poly.pdbx_seq_one_letter_code
_entity_poly.pdbx_strand_id
1 'polypeptide(L)'
;IAEMIASISKPSVSLVLGGSHSIGVPLAVSTDYSFIVPTGTMMIHPVRMNGLIIGVAQTFEYFQKIQDRIAGFITDHSRISKERLMQLMLETGELTKDVGSVLVGEQAVSEGLIDELGGIHDAYDKLYKMLDLTETK
;
A
#
# COMPACT_ATOMS: atom_id res chain seq x y z
N ILE A 1 -7.97 8.26 6.46
CA ILE A 1 -7.92 8.77 5.06
C ILE A 1 -8.05 7.60 4.09
N ALA A 2 -7.27 6.52 4.20
CA ALA A 2 -7.35 5.37 3.28
C ALA A 2 -8.77 4.78 3.20
N GLU A 3 -9.43 4.54 4.34
CA GLU A 3 -10.82 4.09 4.42
C GLU A 3 -11.80 5.08 3.73
N MET A 4 -11.53 6.37 3.86
CA MET A 4 -12.35 7.39 3.18
C MET A 4 -12.19 7.30 1.66
N ILE A 5 -10.98 7.11 1.16
CA ILE A 5 -10.73 6.94 -0.28
C ILE A 5 -11.39 5.65 -0.77
N ALA A 6 -11.21 4.53 -0.06
CA ALA A 6 -11.80 3.25 -0.42
C ALA A 6 -13.35 3.26 -0.38
N SER A 7 -13.96 4.19 0.34
CA SER A 7 -15.42 4.35 0.42
C SER A 7 -16.02 5.30 -0.63
N ILE A 8 -15.22 5.89 -1.51
CA ILE A 8 -15.70 6.78 -2.58
C ILE A 8 -16.54 5.96 -3.57
N SER A 9 -17.75 6.43 -3.87
CA SER A 9 -18.68 5.76 -4.79
C SER A 9 -18.38 6.00 -6.28
N LYS A 10 -17.42 6.85 -6.60
CA LYS A 10 -17.00 7.15 -7.97
C LYS A 10 -15.72 6.40 -8.29
N PRO A 11 -15.51 5.98 -9.56
CA PRO A 11 -14.26 5.36 -9.97
C PRO A 11 -13.05 6.19 -9.55
N SER A 12 -12.06 5.52 -9.01
CA SER A 12 -10.86 6.12 -8.46
C SER A 12 -9.60 5.40 -8.93
N VAL A 13 -8.55 6.17 -9.23
CA VAL A 13 -7.26 5.63 -9.66
C VAL A 13 -6.16 6.32 -8.88
N SER A 14 -5.24 5.56 -8.32
CA SER A 14 -4.02 6.08 -7.70
C SER A 14 -2.82 5.98 -8.64
N LEU A 15 -1.88 6.88 -8.47
CA LEU A 15 -0.62 6.88 -9.22
C LEU A 15 0.55 7.22 -8.30
N VAL A 16 1.48 6.30 -8.15
CA VAL A 16 2.74 6.50 -7.43
C VAL A 16 3.80 7.04 -8.39
N LEU A 17 4.07 8.34 -8.32
CA LEU A 17 5.06 9.05 -9.16
C LEU A 17 6.47 9.09 -8.54
N GLY A 18 6.60 8.84 -7.25
CA GLY A 18 7.85 8.89 -6.51
C GLY A 18 7.85 7.88 -5.37
N GLY A 19 7.99 8.35 -4.12
CA GLY A 19 7.98 7.48 -2.95
C GLY A 19 6.58 7.35 -2.33
N SER A 20 6.08 6.13 -2.21
CA SER A 20 4.88 5.80 -1.44
C SER A 20 5.28 4.95 -0.24
N HIS A 21 5.82 5.62 0.79
CA HIS A 21 6.45 4.98 1.92
C HIS A 21 5.52 4.94 3.14
N SER A 22 5.60 3.86 3.94
CA SER A 22 4.86 3.75 5.20
C SER A 22 3.35 3.94 5.01
N ILE A 23 2.79 5.04 5.51
CA ILE A 23 1.38 5.40 5.33
C ILE A 23 1.00 5.59 3.84
N GLY A 24 1.96 5.85 2.96
CA GLY A 24 1.73 5.92 1.52
C GLY A 24 1.24 4.59 0.95
N VAL A 25 1.67 3.46 1.50
CA VAL A 25 1.27 2.12 1.00
C VAL A 25 -0.25 1.91 1.07
N PRO A 26 -0.91 2.00 2.24
CA PRO A 26 -2.37 1.88 2.30
C PRO A 26 -3.10 2.98 1.50
N LEU A 27 -2.54 4.17 1.35
CA LEU A 27 -3.14 5.21 0.49
C LEU A 27 -3.08 4.84 -0.99
N ALA A 28 -1.96 4.26 -1.45
CA ALA A 28 -1.80 3.86 -2.85
C ALA A 28 -2.77 2.74 -3.26
N VAL A 29 -3.06 1.79 -2.35
CA VAL A 29 -3.95 0.66 -2.64
C VAL A 29 -5.44 0.94 -2.35
N SER A 30 -5.78 2.11 -1.81
CA SER A 30 -7.16 2.43 -1.39
C SER A 30 -8.11 2.80 -2.52
N THR A 31 -7.64 2.87 -3.76
CA THR A 31 -8.44 3.19 -4.95
C THR A 31 -8.85 1.92 -5.71
N ASP A 32 -9.81 2.05 -6.62
CA ASP A 32 -10.29 0.92 -7.45
C ASP A 32 -9.21 0.38 -8.39
N TYR A 33 -8.22 1.18 -8.75
CA TYR A 33 -7.08 0.77 -9.56
C TYR A 33 -5.83 1.61 -9.25
N SER A 34 -4.67 1.00 -9.30
CA SER A 34 -3.42 1.62 -8.89
C SER A 34 -2.30 1.48 -9.92
N PHE A 35 -1.56 2.56 -10.13
CA PHE A 35 -0.36 2.59 -10.97
C PHE A 35 0.88 3.01 -10.19
N ILE A 36 2.03 2.56 -10.67
CA ILE A 36 3.34 3.03 -10.22
C ILE A 36 4.24 3.25 -11.42
N VAL A 37 5.01 4.34 -11.43
CA VAL A 37 6.03 4.54 -12.47
C VAL A 37 7.23 3.60 -12.26
N PRO A 38 8.01 3.28 -13.33
CA PRO A 38 9.13 2.32 -13.22
C PRO A 38 10.15 2.64 -12.12
N THR A 39 10.37 3.91 -11.82
CA THR A 39 11.30 4.39 -10.77
C THR A 39 10.61 4.73 -9.45
N GLY A 40 9.30 4.57 -9.37
CA GLY A 40 8.55 4.75 -8.14
C GLY A 40 8.93 3.72 -7.08
N THR A 41 8.87 4.10 -5.81
CA THR A 41 9.27 3.22 -4.70
C THR A 41 8.14 3.09 -3.68
N MET A 42 8.01 1.90 -3.11
CA MET A 42 7.15 1.63 -1.97
C MET A 42 7.98 1.05 -0.83
N MET A 43 7.92 1.67 0.34
CA MET A 43 8.58 1.15 1.53
C MET A 43 7.56 0.55 2.49
N ILE A 44 7.74 -0.73 2.75
CA ILE A 44 6.90 -1.53 3.66
C ILE A 44 7.72 -1.82 4.91
N HIS A 45 7.18 -1.48 6.07
CA HIS A 45 7.82 -1.75 7.36
C HIS A 45 6.78 -1.94 8.46
N PRO A 46 7.15 -2.58 9.61
CA PRO A 46 6.23 -2.73 10.75
C PRO A 46 5.83 -1.37 11.34
N VAL A 47 4.73 -1.37 12.07
CA VAL A 47 4.32 -0.20 12.86
C VAL A 47 5.42 0.17 13.85
N ARG A 48 5.77 1.44 13.88
CA ARG A 48 6.83 1.99 14.77
C ARG A 48 6.22 2.97 15.75
N MET A 49 6.81 3.02 16.93
CA MET A 49 6.51 4.05 17.93
C MET A 49 7.81 4.68 18.42
N ASN A 50 7.79 6.00 18.56
CA ASN A 50 8.83 6.77 19.22
C ASN A 50 8.26 7.40 20.49
N GLY A 51 8.98 7.30 21.62
CA GLY A 51 8.60 7.90 22.89
C GLY A 51 8.85 7.00 24.09
N LEU A 52 8.39 7.46 25.26
CA LEU A 52 8.41 6.66 26.48
C LEU A 52 7.32 5.57 26.38
N ILE A 53 7.74 4.33 26.38
CA ILE A 53 6.85 3.17 26.28
C ILE A 53 6.87 2.43 27.63
N ILE A 54 5.68 2.19 28.20
CA ILE A 54 5.54 1.28 29.32
C ILE A 54 5.57 -0.15 28.78
N GLY A 55 6.61 -0.91 29.14
CA GLY A 55 6.83 -2.27 28.66
C GLY A 55 5.93 -3.31 29.34
N VAL A 56 4.64 -3.25 29.07
CA VAL A 56 3.64 -4.23 29.54
C VAL A 56 3.02 -4.99 28.37
N ALA A 57 2.49 -6.18 28.64
CA ALA A 57 1.90 -7.03 27.62
C ALA A 57 0.82 -6.32 26.78
N GLN A 58 0.00 -5.49 27.42
CA GLN A 58 -1.06 -4.72 26.76
C GLN A 58 -0.54 -3.75 25.71
N THR A 59 0.64 -3.18 25.91
CA THR A 59 1.29 -2.30 24.90
C THR A 59 1.65 -3.09 23.66
N PHE A 60 2.23 -4.27 23.81
CA PHE A 60 2.58 -5.15 22.69
C PHE A 60 1.33 -5.61 21.93
N GLU A 61 0.29 -6.06 22.63
CA GLU A 61 -0.99 -6.46 22.04
C GLU A 61 -1.65 -5.31 21.25
N TYR A 62 -1.57 -4.08 21.77
CA TYR A 62 -2.09 -2.91 21.08
C TYR A 62 -1.38 -2.66 19.75
N PHE A 63 -0.03 -2.77 19.74
CA PHE A 63 0.73 -2.63 18.49
C PHE A 63 0.41 -3.72 17.49
N GLN A 64 0.29 -4.95 17.93
CA GLN A 64 -0.11 -6.04 17.05
C GLN A 64 -1.47 -5.80 16.42
N LYS A 65 -2.45 -5.33 17.19
CA LYS A 65 -3.79 -4.99 16.67
C LYS A 65 -3.73 -3.87 15.62
N ILE A 66 -2.89 -2.85 15.83
CA ILE A 66 -2.70 -1.78 14.83
C ILE A 66 -2.08 -2.35 13.56
N GLN A 67 -1.02 -3.14 13.69
CA GLN A 67 -0.34 -3.75 12.54
C GLN A 67 -1.26 -4.69 11.76
N ASP A 68 -1.99 -5.55 12.44
CA ASP A 68 -2.97 -6.46 11.82
C ASP A 68 -4.06 -5.71 11.07
N ARG A 69 -4.56 -4.60 11.63
CA ARG A 69 -5.56 -3.76 10.97
C ARG A 69 -5.02 -3.12 9.70
N ILE A 70 -3.79 -2.58 9.73
CA ILE A 70 -3.16 -1.97 8.57
C ILE A 70 -2.84 -3.03 7.51
N ALA A 71 -2.28 -4.16 7.91
CA ALA A 71 -1.98 -5.27 7.02
C ALA A 71 -3.26 -5.83 6.38
N GLY A 72 -4.32 -6.00 7.15
CA GLY A 72 -5.65 -6.39 6.65
C GLY A 72 -6.15 -5.44 5.59
N PHE A 73 -6.15 -4.12 5.88
CA PHE A 73 -6.58 -3.12 4.90
C PHE A 73 -5.78 -3.23 3.57
N ILE A 74 -4.45 -3.36 3.65
CA ILE A 74 -3.61 -3.48 2.45
C ILE A 74 -3.97 -4.74 1.65
N THR A 75 -4.12 -5.88 2.32
CA THR A 75 -4.45 -7.15 1.65
C THR A 75 -5.87 -7.20 1.09
N ASP A 76 -6.81 -6.52 1.72
CA ASP A 76 -8.20 -6.42 1.25
C ASP A 76 -8.32 -5.53 -0.01
N HIS A 77 -7.35 -4.64 -0.23
CA HIS A 77 -7.33 -3.67 -1.34
C HIS A 77 -6.19 -3.92 -2.35
N SER A 78 -5.56 -5.08 -2.32
CA SER A 78 -4.48 -5.46 -3.24
C SER A 78 -4.48 -6.96 -3.49
N ARG A 79 -3.58 -7.45 -4.33
CA ARG A 79 -3.45 -8.90 -4.63
C ARG A 79 -2.39 -9.60 -3.79
N ILE A 80 -1.65 -8.86 -2.95
CA ILE A 80 -0.61 -9.46 -2.09
C ILE A 80 -1.24 -10.31 -1.00
N SER A 81 -0.67 -11.47 -0.69
CA SER A 81 -1.12 -12.26 0.45
C SER A 81 -0.65 -11.65 1.78
N LYS A 82 -1.38 -11.91 2.85
CA LYS A 82 -1.00 -11.44 4.19
C LYS A 82 0.34 -12.00 4.62
N GLU A 83 0.62 -13.25 4.30
CA GLU A 83 1.88 -13.93 4.60
C GLU A 83 3.04 -13.23 3.90
N ARG A 84 2.88 -12.91 2.61
CA ARG A 84 3.93 -12.23 1.84
C ARG A 84 4.15 -10.80 2.32
N LEU A 85 3.09 -10.06 2.60
CA LEU A 85 3.16 -8.71 3.17
C LEU A 85 3.93 -8.70 4.49
N MET A 86 3.63 -9.66 5.38
CA MET A 86 4.32 -9.78 6.66
C MET A 86 5.81 -10.17 6.50
N GLN A 87 6.15 -11.03 5.52
CA GLN A 87 7.55 -11.32 5.19
C GLN A 87 8.30 -10.05 4.77
N LEU A 88 7.75 -9.27 3.83
CA LEU A 88 8.33 -8.01 3.38
C LEU A 88 8.47 -6.99 4.52
N MET A 89 7.49 -6.92 5.43
CA MET A 89 7.55 -6.06 6.60
C MET A 89 8.70 -6.41 7.55
N LEU A 90 9.03 -7.69 7.67
CA LEU A 90 10.02 -8.19 8.64
C LEU A 90 11.39 -8.47 8.00
N GLU A 91 11.56 -8.17 6.71
CA GLU A 91 12.82 -8.36 6.01
C GLU A 91 13.95 -7.57 6.68
N THR A 92 15.09 -8.23 6.87
CA THR A 92 16.29 -7.64 7.45
C THR A 92 17.43 -7.69 6.44
N GLY A 93 17.98 -6.55 6.07
CA GLY A 93 19.13 -6.53 5.15
C GLY A 93 19.05 -5.49 4.04
N GLU A 94 17.88 -5.06 3.62
CA GLU A 94 17.73 -3.98 2.63
C GLU A 94 17.88 -2.59 3.29
N LEU A 95 17.35 -2.42 4.48
CA LEU A 95 17.45 -1.18 5.24
C LEU A 95 18.62 -1.27 6.22
N THR A 96 19.68 -0.54 6.01
CA THR A 96 20.93 -0.61 6.77
C THR A 96 20.79 -0.37 8.29
N LYS A 97 19.68 0.14 8.77
CA LYS A 97 19.40 0.43 10.19
C LYS A 97 17.99 0.08 10.64
N ASP A 98 17.24 -0.69 9.83
CA ASP A 98 15.82 -0.91 10.10
C ASP A 98 15.30 -2.22 9.49
N VAL A 99 14.07 -2.57 9.83
CA VAL A 99 13.34 -3.73 9.32
C VAL A 99 12.33 -3.27 8.29
N GLY A 100 12.24 -3.98 7.17
CA GLY A 100 11.30 -3.71 6.09
C GLY A 100 11.94 -3.84 4.71
N SER A 101 11.13 -3.67 3.68
CA SER A 101 11.52 -3.79 2.28
C SER A 101 11.20 -2.54 1.47
N VAL A 102 12.04 -2.25 0.49
CA VAL A 102 11.78 -1.24 -0.54
C VAL A 102 11.52 -1.94 -1.86
N LEU A 103 10.34 -1.76 -2.42
CA LEU A 103 9.95 -2.27 -3.73
C LEU A 103 10.02 -1.14 -4.75
N VAL A 104 10.62 -1.40 -5.89
CA VAL A 104 10.78 -0.42 -6.98
C VAL A 104 9.90 -0.84 -8.15
N GLY A 105 9.03 0.04 -8.61
CA GLY A 105 8.24 -0.11 -9.84
C GLY A 105 7.68 -1.51 -10.06
N GLU A 106 8.32 -2.27 -10.94
CA GLU A 106 7.92 -3.62 -11.32
C GLU A 106 7.83 -4.60 -10.14
N GLN A 107 8.65 -4.42 -9.10
CA GLN A 107 8.60 -5.26 -7.90
C GLN A 107 7.28 -5.06 -7.15
N ALA A 108 6.79 -3.81 -7.04
CA ALA A 108 5.51 -3.54 -6.39
C ALA A 108 4.33 -4.18 -7.13
N VAL A 109 4.40 -4.26 -8.46
CA VAL A 109 3.40 -4.92 -9.31
C VAL A 109 3.52 -6.45 -9.18
N SER A 110 4.72 -7.00 -9.26
CA SER A 110 4.95 -8.45 -9.16
C SER A 110 4.58 -9.04 -7.79
N GLU A 111 4.75 -8.27 -6.72
CA GLU A 111 4.31 -8.63 -5.37
C GLU A 111 2.78 -8.46 -5.19
N GLY A 112 2.10 -7.86 -6.16
CA GLY A 112 0.66 -7.69 -6.13
C GLY A 112 0.17 -6.52 -5.27
N LEU A 113 1.04 -5.59 -4.88
CA LEU A 113 0.67 -4.38 -4.15
C LEU A 113 0.01 -3.35 -5.05
N ILE A 114 0.56 -3.15 -6.25
CA ILE A 114 0.07 -2.22 -7.26
C ILE A 114 -0.41 -3.01 -8.47
N ASP A 115 -1.42 -2.51 -9.16
CA ASP A 115 -2.03 -3.22 -10.28
C ASP A 115 -1.15 -3.23 -11.52
N GLU A 116 -0.56 -2.07 -11.89
CA GLU A 116 0.13 -1.95 -13.17
C GLU A 116 1.25 -0.89 -13.12
N LEU A 117 2.27 -1.11 -13.97
CA LEU A 117 3.23 -0.05 -14.29
C LEU A 117 2.59 0.97 -15.22
N GLY A 118 2.73 2.25 -14.91
CA GLY A 118 2.21 3.29 -15.78
C GLY A 118 2.47 4.69 -15.24
N GLY A 119 2.25 5.67 -16.11
CA GLY A 119 2.35 7.09 -15.78
C GLY A 119 0.98 7.76 -15.72
N ILE A 120 1.01 9.09 -15.74
CA ILE A 120 -0.22 9.88 -15.62
C ILE A 120 -1.20 9.65 -16.78
N HIS A 121 -0.69 9.37 -17.98
CA HIS A 121 -1.52 9.09 -19.15
C HIS A 121 -2.30 7.79 -18.98
N ASP A 122 -1.60 6.74 -18.53
CA ASP A 122 -2.21 5.43 -18.27
C ASP A 122 -3.29 5.51 -17.18
N ALA A 123 -3.02 6.28 -16.12
CA ALA A 123 -3.97 6.52 -15.04
C ALA A 123 -5.25 7.23 -15.54
N TYR A 124 -5.11 8.25 -16.39
CA TYR A 124 -6.28 8.93 -16.99
C TYR A 124 -7.04 8.00 -17.94
N ASP A 125 -6.37 7.28 -18.80
CA ASP A 125 -7.01 6.34 -19.73
C ASP A 125 -7.80 5.26 -18.98
N LYS A 126 -7.23 4.76 -17.89
CA LYS A 126 -7.92 3.80 -17.02
C LYS A 126 -9.16 4.40 -16.39
N LEU A 127 -9.04 5.60 -15.83
CA LEU A 127 -10.15 6.29 -15.19
C LEU A 127 -11.30 6.55 -16.18
N TYR A 128 -11.02 7.02 -17.39
CA TYR A 128 -12.03 7.22 -18.42
C TYR A 128 -12.71 5.91 -18.82
N LYS A 129 -11.95 4.83 -19.01
CA LYS A 129 -12.54 3.50 -19.30
C LYS A 129 -13.47 3.02 -18.18
N MET A 130 -13.14 3.29 -16.93
CA MET A 130 -13.97 2.93 -15.77
C MET A 130 -15.25 3.77 -15.73
N LEU A 131 -15.21 5.05 -16.09
CA LEU A 131 -16.36 5.94 -16.19
C LEU A 131 -17.30 5.49 -17.31
N ASP A 132 -16.80 5.19 -18.50
CA ASP A 132 -17.59 4.71 -19.64
C ASP A 132 -18.35 3.41 -19.32
N LEU A 133 -17.74 2.52 -18.52
CA LEU A 133 -18.36 1.28 -18.06
C LEU A 133 -19.49 1.52 -17.03
N THR A 134 -19.46 2.64 -16.29
CA THR A 134 -20.51 2.99 -15.34
C THR A 134 -21.72 3.66 -15.98
N GLU A 135 -21.56 4.33 -17.10
CA GLU A 135 -22.67 4.95 -17.84
C GLU A 135 -23.51 3.97 -18.65
N THR A 136 -23.00 2.74 -18.85
CA THR A 136 -23.64 1.71 -19.69
C THR A 136 -24.51 0.74 -18.87
N LYS A 137 -24.69 0.95 -17.57
CA LYS A 137 -25.57 0.18 -16.68
C LYS A 137 -26.74 1.02 -16.19
#